data_ee5863441920a0567e9118918b162cec
#
_entry.id   ee5863441920a0567e9118918b162cec
#
_cell.length_a   1.000
_cell.length_b   1.000
_cell.length_c   1.000
_cell.angle_alpha   90.00
_cell.angle_beta   90.00
_cell.angle_gamma   90.00
#
_symmetry.space_group_name_H-M   'P 1'
#
loop_
_entity.id
_entity.type
_entity.pdbx_description
1 polymer ?
#
loop_
_entity_poly.entity_id
_entity_poly.type
_entity_poly.pdbx_seq_one_letter_code
_entity_poly.pdbx_strand_id
1 'polypeptide(L)'
;MKRLFALLVCVMMLACGAEAKSPKLKFDKNGEFKVLQFTDIHYIYGRETSDVAIDCIHKVIEAEKPDLIVITGDMIFGKPAYEGITTVMKAVSSHGIPFCTTFGNHDDESGLSRSELYDIIQATPNCVNPPRGEAVSPDYAVEIASSKGNKTAAVIYCLDSHAYTPIKGVGRYGWFTHDQIGWYRSKSAAYKEANDGVPVPSLAFFHIPLPEYAQAFANPASKVFGNRKEAGGEAKVNGGMFVNMLECGDIMGVFAGHDHDNDYALDHFGICLCYGRFSGCSNVYNHLPNGGRVIVLKEGERTFRSWIRQREDNAVVQPFTYPTDFVFTKGVNYNH
;
A
#
# COMPACT_ATOMS: atom_id res chain seq x y z
N MET A 1 -49.84 -50.22 -24.85
CA MET A 1 -48.53 -49.60 -25.08
C MET A 1 -48.70 -48.11 -24.84
N LYS A 2 -48.41 -47.69 -23.64
CA LYS A 2 -48.51 -46.27 -23.20
C LYS A 2 -47.10 -45.65 -23.22
N ARG A 3 -46.88 -44.68 -24.10
CA ARG A 3 -45.63 -43.93 -24.15
C ARG A 3 -45.71 -42.81 -23.10
N LEU A 4 -44.81 -42.88 -22.12
CA LEU A 4 -44.59 -41.82 -21.13
C LEU A 4 -43.67 -40.75 -21.75
N PHE A 5 -44.16 -39.53 -21.92
CA PHE A 5 -43.35 -38.35 -22.28
C PHE A 5 -42.80 -37.76 -20.96
N ALA A 6 -41.51 -37.88 -20.79
CA ALA A 6 -40.81 -37.17 -19.72
C ALA A 6 -40.46 -35.76 -20.21
N LEU A 7 -41.11 -34.76 -19.64
CA LEU A 7 -40.83 -33.35 -19.88
C LEU A 7 -39.62 -32.94 -19.02
N LEU A 8 -38.46 -32.77 -19.66
CA LEU A 8 -37.26 -32.25 -19.00
C LEU A 8 -37.37 -30.73 -18.95
N VAL A 9 -37.73 -30.17 -17.79
CA VAL A 9 -37.72 -28.73 -17.57
C VAL A 9 -36.29 -28.32 -17.25
N CYS A 10 -35.56 -27.77 -18.22
CA CYS A 10 -34.29 -27.08 -18.01
C CYS A 10 -34.60 -25.74 -17.37
N VAL A 11 -34.41 -25.66 -16.05
CA VAL A 11 -34.36 -24.39 -15.35
C VAL A 11 -32.99 -23.78 -15.63
N MET A 12 -32.90 -22.89 -16.63
CA MET A 12 -31.75 -21.96 -16.75
C MET A 12 -31.80 -20.99 -15.57
N MET A 13 -30.99 -21.23 -14.55
CA MET A 13 -30.63 -20.18 -13.60
C MET A 13 -29.78 -19.16 -14.36
N LEU A 14 -30.42 -18.09 -14.81
CA LEU A 14 -29.73 -16.86 -15.13
C LEU A 14 -29.14 -16.33 -13.80
N ALA A 15 -27.90 -16.71 -13.51
CA ALA A 15 -27.09 -15.99 -12.55
C ALA A 15 -26.83 -14.60 -13.15
N CYS A 16 -27.71 -13.65 -12.81
CA CYS A 16 -27.44 -12.23 -13.00
C CYS A 16 -26.27 -11.91 -12.08
N GLY A 17 -25.04 -12.04 -12.59
CA GLY A 17 -23.85 -11.52 -11.96
C GLY A 17 -23.99 -10.00 -11.89
N ALA A 18 -24.57 -9.49 -10.82
CA ALA A 18 -24.37 -8.11 -10.47
C ALA A 18 -22.87 -7.96 -10.22
N GLU A 19 -22.13 -7.37 -11.18
CA GLU A 19 -20.80 -6.85 -10.89
C GLU A 19 -20.94 -5.95 -9.66
N ALA A 20 -20.44 -6.42 -8.54
CA ALA A 20 -20.37 -5.60 -7.34
C ALA A 20 -19.50 -4.40 -7.71
N LYS A 21 -20.14 -3.25 -7.95
CA LYS A 21 -19.41 -2.01 -8.22
C LYS A 21 -18.45 -1.79 -7.06
N SER A 22 -17.16 -1.72 -7.37
CA SER A 22 -16.15 -1.36 -6.36
C SER A 22 -16.63 -0.14 -5.58
N PRO A 23 -16.50 -0.14 -4.24
CA PRO A 23 -16.96 0.97 -3.42
C PRO A 23 -16.30 2.25 -3.89
N LYS A 24 -17.10 3.30 -4.12
CA LYS A 24 -16.58 4.58 -4.58
C LYS A 24 -15.91 5.29 -3.42
N LEU A 25 -14.57 5.37 -3.45
CA LEU A 25 -13.80 6.10 -2.48
C LEU A 25 -13.98 7.61 -2.70
N LYS A 26 -14.18 8.35 -1.62
CA LYS A 26 -14.54 9.76 -1.70
C LYS A 26 -14.13 10.50 -0.43
N PHE A 27 -13.63 11.73 -0.58
CA PHE A 27 -13.43 12.63 0.55
C PHE A 27 -14.73 12.83 1.32
N ASP A 28 -14.64 12.90 2.64
CA ASP A 28 -15.77 13.17 3.51
C ASP A 28 -16.27 14.63 3.38
N LYS A 29 -17.34 14.98 4.12
CA LYS A 29 -17.89 16.34 4.13
C LYS A 29 -16.93 17.41 4.64
N ASN A 30 -15.90 17.03 5.38
CA ASN A 30 -14.87 17.91 5.90
C ASN A 30 -13.67 18.02 4.93
N GLY A 31 -13.71 17.30 3.79
CA GLY A 31 -12.60 17.22 2.85
C GLY A 31 -11.45 16.39 3.40
N GLU A 32 -11.70 15.37 4.21
CA GLU A 32 -10.70 14.46 4.72
C GLU A 32 -10.90 13.05 4.15
N PHE A 33 -9.79 12.33 3.95
CA PHE A 33 -9.77 10.91 3.57
C PHE A 33 -8.65 10.21 4.32
N LYS A 34 -9.01 9.20 5.10
CA LYS A 34 -8.08 8.48 5.99
C LYS A 34 -7.66 7.15 5.38
N VAL A 35 -6.36 7.00 5.17
CA VAL A 35 -5.71 5.75 4.74
C VAL A 35 -5.01 5.11 5.94
N LEU A 36 -5.14 3.80 6.09
CA LEU A 36 -4.40 3.00 7.06
C LEU A 36 -3.50 2.03 6.31
N GLN A 37 -2.18 2.14 6.53
CA GLN A 37 -1.20 1.21 6.00
C GLN A 37 -0.87 0.13 7.03
N PHE A 38 -1.01 -1.14 6.63
CA PHE A 38 -0.37 -2.29 7.25
C PHE A 38 0.78 -2.79 6.35
N THR A 39 1.77 -3.40 6.96
CA THR A 39 2.92 -3.97 6.25
C THR A 39 3.57 -5.08 7.08
N ASP A 40 4.24 -6.01 6.43
CA ASP A 40 5.06 -7.03 7.10
C ASP A 40 4.27 -7.79 8.16
N ILE A 41 3.11 -8.32 7.78
CA ILE A 41 2.21 -9.08 8.67
C ILE A 41 2.82 -10.45 9.02
N HIS A 42 3.52 -11.07 8.07
CA HIS A 42 4.25 -12.34 8.21
C HIS A 42 3.43 -13.44 8.92
N TYR A 43 2.16 -13.54 8.57
CA TYR A 43 1.25 -14.50 9.17
C TYR A 43 1.61 -15.95 8.78
N ILE A 44 1.65 -16.85 9.75
CA ILE A 44 1.79 -18.29 9.55
C ILE A 44 0.55 -18.99 10.11
N TYR A 45 -0.20 -19.66 9.23
CA TYR A 45 -1.42 -20.35 9.61
C TYR A 45 -1.15 -21.45 10.66
N GLY A 46 -2.00 -21.52 11.67
CA GLY A 46 -1.91 -22.50 12.75
C GLY A 46 -0.79 -22.25 13.77
N ARG A 47 -0.07 -21.13 13.66
CA ARG A 47 0.93 -20.71 14.65
C ARG A 47 0.33 -19.68 15.60
N GLU A 48 0.24 -19.99 16.88
CA GLU A 48 -0.35 -19.14 17.92
C GLU A 48 0.29 -17.73 17.97
N THR A 49 1.61 -17.65 17.80
CA THR A 49 2.30 -16.35 17.77
C THR A 49 1.82 -15.43 16.64
N SER A 50 1.22 -15.98 15.57
CA SER A 50 0.65 -15.20 14.48
C SER A 50 -0.68 -14.51 14.81
N ASP A 51 -1.37 -14.94 15.87
CA ASP A 51 -2.63 -14.31 16.30
C ASP A 51 -2.44 -12.87 16.75
N VAL A 52 -1.23 -12.51 17.16
CA VAL A 52 -0.82 -11.13 17.46
C VAL A 52 -0.96 -10.20 16.24
N ALA A 53 -0.64 -10.70 15.04
CA ALA A 53 -0.80 -9.91 13.82
C ALA A 53 -2.29 -9.70 13.46
N ILE A 54 -3.11 -10.73 13.67
CA ILE A 54 -4.58 -10.64 13.48
C ILE A 54 -5.19 -9.67 14.49
N ASP A 55 -4.79 -9.75 15.76
CA ASP A 55 -5.20 -8.81 16.81
C ASP A 55 -4.77 -7.37 16.49
N CYS A 56 -3.57 -7.19 15.90
CA CYS A 56 -3.10 -5.89 15.43
C CYS A 56 -4.02 -5.31 14.36
N ILE A 57 -4.38 -6.09 13.36
CA ILE A 57 -5.30 -5.68 12.29
C ILE A 57 -6.62 -5.20 12.90
N HIS A 58 -7.25 -6.01 13.74
CA HIS A 58 -8.55 -5.66 14.33
C HIS A 58 -8.49 -4.40 15.20
N LYS A 59 -7.57 -4.35 16.16
CA LYS A 59 -7.47 -3.22 17.09
C LYS A 59 -7.17 -1.89 16.40
N VAL A 60 -6.25 -1.90 15.44
CA VAL A 60 -5.86 -0.66 14.75
C VAL A 60 -6.98 -0.17 13.84
N ILE A 61 -7.68 -1.07 13.13
CA ILE A 61 -8.83 -0.70 12.30
C ILE A 61 -9.97 -0.13 13.17
N GLU A 62 -10.30 -0.78 14.27
CA GLU A 62 -11.35 -0.33 15.20
C GLU A 62 -11.06 1.04 15.82
N ALA A 63 -9.79 1.29 16.16
CA ALA A 63 -9.35 2.57 16.72
C ALA A 63 -9.38 3.70 15.69
N GLU A 64 -8.94 3.43 14.46
CA GLU A 64 -8.73 4.47 13.45
C GLU A 64 -9.91 4.67 12.51
N LYS A 65 -10.70 3.62 12.23
CA LYS A 65 -11.85 3.66 11.30
C LYS A 65 -11.48 4.33 9.98
N PRO A 66 -10.54 3.76 9.21
CA PRO A 66 -10.06 4.36 7.98
C PRO A 66 -11.11 4.27 6.86
N ASP A 67 -10.95 5.10 5.82
CA ASP A 67 -11.75 5.04 4.59
C ASP A 67 -11.18 4.04 3.58
N LEU A 68 -9.87 3.77 3.68
CA LEU A 68 -9.14 2.79 2.86
C LEU A 68 -8.03 2.13 3.68
N ILE A 69 -7.86 0.83 3.51
CA ILE A 69 -6.71 0.09 4.04
C ILE A 69 -5.78 -0.26 2.88
N VAL A 70 -4.48 0.00 3.03
CA VAL A 70 -3.43 -0.41 2.07
C VAL A 70 -2.49 -1.38 2.78
N ILE A 71 -2.27 -2.56 2.18
CA ILE A 71 -1.31 -3.54 2.72
C ILE A 71 -0.11 -3.57 1.78
N THR A 72 1.05 -3.19 2.30
CA THR A 72 2.28 -3.07 1.50
C THR A 72 3.17 -4.30 1.61
N GLY A 73 2.60 -5.48 1.34
CA GLY A 73 3.33 -6.74 1.17
C GLY A 73 3.73 -7.47 2.44
N ASP A 74 4.38 -8.61 2.22
CA ASP A 74 4.80 -9.58 3.23
C ASP A 74 3.65 -9.98 4.17
N MET A 75 2.52 -10.34 3.57
CA MET A 75 1.29 -10.70 4.27
C MET A 75 1.39 -12.05 4.96
N ILE A 76 2.08 -13.02 4.32
CA ILE A 76 2.25 -14.38 4.83
C ILE A 76 3.73 -14.79 4.83
N PHE A 77 4.10 -15.73 5.71
CA PHE A 77 5.48 -16.21 5.86
C PHE A 77 5.58 -17.72 6.08
N GLY A 78 4.66 -18.52 5.60
CA GLY A 78 4.72 -19.96 5.81
C GLY A 78 3.58 -20.75 5.17
N LYS A 79 3.77 -22.07 5.16
CA LYS A 79 2.77 -23.01 4.67
C LYS A 79 1.78 -23.36 5.77
N PRO A 80 0.49 -23.64 5.42
CA PRO A 80 -0.07 -23.58 4.06
C PRO A 80 -0.42 -22.14 3.65
N ALA A 81 -0.05 -21.74 2.43
CA ALA A 81 -0.21 -20.36 1.94
C ALA A 81 -1.67 -19.94 1.74
N TYR A 82 -2.52 -20.86 1.24
CA TYR A 82 -3.94 -20.57 0.99
C TYR A 82 -4.68 -20.21 2.27
N GLU A 83 -4.53 -21.01 3.32
CA GLU A 83 -5.14 -20.75 4.62
C GLU A 83 -4.54 -19.50 5.27
N GLY A 84 -3.24 -19.28 5.09
CA GLY A 84 -2.56 -18.08 5.57
C GLY A 84 -3.15 -16.82 4.97
N ILE A 85 -3.14 -16.69 3.64
CA ILE A 85 -3.63 -15.49 2.97
C ILE A 85 -5.13 -15.28 3.18
N THR A 86 -5.93 -16.34 3.15
CA THR A 86 -7.38 -16.24 3.39
C THR A 86 -7.69 -15.79 4.82
N THR A 87 -6.89 -16.18 5.81
CA THR A 87 -7.05 -15.72 7.20
C THR A 87 -6.77 -14.23 7.32
N VAL A 88 -5.66 -13.74 6.76
CA VAL A 88 -5.32 -12.30 6.76
C VAL A 88 -6.39 -11.49 6.02
N MET A 89 -6.79 -11.92 4.83
CA MET A 89 -7.81 -11.23 4.04
C MET A 89 -9.17 -11.22 4.74
N LYS A 90 -9.56 -12.30 5.41
CA LYS A 90 -10.78 -12.35 6.21
C LYS A 90 -10.74 -11.38 7.39
N ALA A 91 -9.62 -11.28 8.08
CA ALA A 91 -9.46 -10.33 9.18
C ALA A 91 -9.67 -8.89 8.71
N VAL A 92 -9.03 -8.49 7.59
CA VAL A 92 -9.17 -7.15 7.00
C VAL A 92 -10.58 -6.90 6.51
N SER A 93 -11.14 -7.80 5.69
CA SER A 93 -12.45 -7.61 5.03
C SER A 93 -13.63 -7.65 6.01
N SER A 94 -13.47 -8.28 7.18
CA SER A 94 -14.55 -8.39 8.19
C SER A 94 -15.04 -7.04 8.74
N HIS A 95 -14.24 -5.98 8.57
CA HIS A 95 -14.60 -4.63 8.98
C HIS A 95 -15.44 -3.87 7.94
N GLY A 96 -15.66 -4.43 6.74
CA GLY A 96 -16.43 -3.79 5.68
C GLY A 96 -15.77 -2.57 5.05
N ILE A 97 -14.51 -2.32 5.37
CA ILE A 97 -13.73 -1.18 4.83
C ILE A 97 -13.05 -1.61 3.52
N PRO A 98 -13.07 -0.78 2.47
CA PRO A 98 -12.31 -1.03 1.26
C PRO A 98 -10.82 -1.21 1.55
N PHE A 99 -10.19 -2.17 0.86
CA PHE A 99 -8.76 -2.39 1.00
C PHE A 99 -8.09 -2.72 -0.33
N CYS A 100 -6.80 -2.43 -0.42
CA CYS A 100 -5.95 -2.80 -1.54
C CYS A 100 -4.58 -3.29 -1.05
N THR A 101 -3.83 -3.99 -1.93
CA THR A 101 -2.57 -4.63 -1.53
C THR A 101 -1.50 -4.48 -2.61
N THR A 102 -0.24 -4.44 -2.21
CA THR A 102 0.91 -4.77 -3.06
C THR A 102 1.60 -6.01 -2.49
N PHE A 103 2.49 -6.66 -3.26
CA PHE A 103 3.26 -7.79 -2.75
C PHE A 103 4.60 -7.36 -2.18
N GLY A 104 5.05 -8.11 -1.16
CA GLY A 104 6.41 -8.11 -0.67
C GLY A 104 7.25 -9.24 -1.28
N ASN A 105 8.46 -9.41 -0.78
CA ASN A 105 9.37 -10.43 -1.29
C ASN A 105 9.13 -11.84 -0.72
N HIS A 106 8.38 -11.95 0.38
CA HIS A 106 8.10 -13.24 1.01
C HIS A 106 6.75 -13.85 0.64
N ASP A 107 5.84 -13.10 0.03
CA ASP A 107 4.46 -13.55 -0.19
C ASP A 107 4.37 -14.85 -1.01
N ASP A 108 5.19 -15.01 -2.07
CA ASP A 108 5.17 -16.18 -2.95
C ASP A 108 6.15 -17.30 -2.56
N GLU A 109 6.81 -17.22 -1.41
CA GLU A 109 7.71 -18.25 -0.91
C GLU A 109 6.99 -19.46 -0.28
N SER A 110 5.69 -19.33 -0.02
CA SER A 110 4.91 -20.29 0.78
C SER A 110 4.10 -21.30 -0.05
N GLY A 111 4.33 -21.37 -1.37
CA GLY A 111 3.81 -22.42 -2.25
C GLY A 111 2.64 -22.02 -3.14
N LEU A 112 2.18 -20.77 -3.11
CA LEU A 112 1.34 -20.15 -4.12
C LEU A 112 2.14 -19.10 -4.87
N SER A 113 1.92 -18.99 -6.18
CA SER A 113 2.48 -17.93 -7.00
C SER A 113 1.82 -16.58 -6.70
N ARG A 114 2.48 -15.46 -7.07
CA ARG A 114 1.88 -14.13 -6.95
C ARG A 114 0.54 -14.00 -7.67
N SER A 115 0.39 -14.63 -8.84
CA SER A 115 -0.87 -14.60 -9.57
C SER A 115 -2.00 -15.34 -8.84
N GLU A 116 -1.73 -16.51 -8.25
CA GLU A 116 -2.71 -17.23 -7.44
C GLU A 116 -3.09 -16.45 -6.17
N LEU A 117 -2.10 -15.88 -5.48
CA LEU A 117 -2.34 -15.01 -4.33
C LEU A 117 -3.16 -13.78 -4.71
N TYR A 118 -2.85 -13.13 -5.85
CA TYR A 118 -3.59 -11.98 -6.33
C TYR A 118 -5.06 -12.29 -6.60
N ASP A 119 -5.33 -13.43 -7.25
CA ASP A 119 -6.68 -13.87 -7.55
C ASP A 119 -7.50 -14.15 -6.26
N ILE A 120 -6.89 -14.74 -5.23
CA ILE A 120 -7.51 -14.94 -3.91
C ILE A 120 -7.81 -13.59 -3.24
N ILE A 121 -6.85 -12.68 -3.24
CA ILE A 121 -6.98 -11.35 -2.62
C ILE A 121 -8.08 -10.56 -3.35
N GLN A 122 -8.03 -10.51 -4.67
CA GLN A 122 -8.97 -9.77 -5.51
C GLN A 122 -10.41 -10.29 -5.36
N ALA A 123 -10.59 -11.59 -5.14
CA ALA A 123 -11.89 -12.20 -4.89
C ALA A 123 -12.43 -11.95 -3.47
N THR A 124 -11.64 -11.39 -2.55
CA THR A 124 -12.06 -11.11 -1.18
C THR A 124 -13.02 -9.91 -1.13
N PRO A 125 -14.14 -9.96 -0.38
CA PRO A 125 -15.05 -8.83 -0.24
C PRO A 125 -14.34 -7.53 0.17
N ASN A 126 -14.77 -6.41 -0.39
CA ASN A 126 -14.21 -5.06 -0.19
C ASN A 126 -12.79 -4.83 -0.77
N CYS A 127 -12.19 -5.81 -1.44
CA CYS A 127 -10.95 -5.60 -2.17
C CYS A 127 -11.18 -4.65 -3.36
N VAL A 128 -10.34 -3.64 -3.52
CA VAL A 128 -10.40 -2.70 -4.65
C VAL A 128 -9.25 -2.90 -5.64
N ASN A 129 -8.46 -3.96 -5.49
CA ASN A 129 -7.49 -4.34 -6.51
C ASN A 129 -8.22 -4.60 -7.83
N PRO A 130 -7.77 -4.05 -8.97
CA PRO A 130 -8.38 -4.34 -10.26
C PRO A 130 -8.13 -5.79 -10.68
N PRO A 131 -8.90 -6.33 -11.62
CA PRO A 131 -8.55 -7.59 -12.27
C PRO A 131 -7.15 -7.51 -12.87
N ARG A 132 -6.28 -8.51 -12.59
CA ARG A 132 -4.90 -8.48 -13.07
C ARG A 132 -4.73 -8.70 -14.57
N GLY A 133 -5.75 -9.25 -15.26
CA GLY A 133 -5.61 -9.68 -16.65
C GLY A 133 -4.51 -10.73 -16.78
N GLU A 134 -3.53 -10.48 -17.67
CA GLU A 134 -2.38 -11.36 -17.87
C GLU A 134 -1.18 -11.03 -16.95
N ALA A 135 -1.24 -9.92 -16.22
CA ALA A 135 -0.16 -9.55 -15.31
C ALA A 135 -0.04 -10.52 -14.13
N VAL A 136 1.17 -10.74 -13.66
CA VAL A 136 1.45 -11.55 -12.45
C VAL A 136 1.05 -10.77 -11.21
N SER A 137 1.45 -9.50 -11.15
CA SER A 137 1.13 -8.53 -10.10
C SER A 137 1.07 -7.15 -10.76
N PRO A 138 -0.14 -6.62 -11.03
CA PRO A 138 -0.26 -5.34 -11.72
C PRO A 138 0.08 -4.16 -10.82
N ASP A 139 0.71 -3.12 -11.42
CA ASP A 139 0.65 -1.77 -10.87
C ASP A 139 -0.73 -1.18 -11.14
N TYR A 140 -1.28 -0.45 -10.20
CA TYR A 140 -2.59 0.16 -10.36
C TYR A 140 -2.75 1.45 -9.58
N ALA A 141 -3.79 2.21 -9.93
CA ALA A 141 -4.17 3.45 -9.27
C ALA A 141 -5.58 3.31 -8.69
N VAL A 142 -5.74 3.79 -7.47
CA VAL A 142 -7.03 3.88 -6.76
C VAL A 142 -7.42 5.35 -6.68
N GLU A 143 -8.56 5.71 -7.25
CA GLU A 143 -9.04 7.08 -7.33
C GLU A 143 -9.89 7.44 -6.11
N ILE A 144 -9.65 8.62 -5.56
CA ILE A 144 -10.45 9.22 -4.49
C ILE A 144 -11.19 10.41 -5.08
N ALA A 145 -12.52 10.33 -5.09
CA ALA A 145 -13.38 11.37 -5.63
C ALA A 145 -13.47 12.59 -4.69
N SER A 146 -13.72 13.76 -5.27
CA SER A 146 -14.03 14.98 -4.54
C SER A 146 -15.26 14.84 -3.64
N SER A 147 -15.23 15.46 -2.46
CA SER A 147 -16.39 15.53 -1.54
C SER A 147 -17.65 16.11 -2.20
N LYS A 148 -17.52 16.94 -3.22
CA LYS A 148 -18.62 17.66 -3.90
C LYS A 148 -19.02 17.08 -5.25
N GLY A 149 -18.40 15.98 -5.71
CA GLY A 149 -18.70 15.44 -7.04
C GLY A 149 -18.03 14.12 -7.31
N ASN A 150 -17.74 13.88 -8.60
CA ASN A 150 -17.13 12.64 -9.06
C ASN A 150 -15.73 12.86 -9.67
N LYS A 151 -15.25 14.12 -9.69
CA LYS A 151 -13.90 14.42 -10.17
C LYS A 151 -12.89 13.76 -9.26
N THR A 152 -11.87 13.14 -9.80
CA THR A 152 -10.76 12.57 -9.02
C THR A 152 -10.01 13.71 -8.34
N ALA A 153 -9.94 13.67 -7.01
CA ALA A 153 -9.32 14.71 -6.19
C ALA A 153 -8.01 14.27 -5.54
N ALA A 154 -7.79 12.96 -5.42
CA ALA A 154 -6.50 12.36 -5.04
C ALA A 154 -6.35 10.98 -5.68
N VAL A 155 -5.10 10.48 -5.77
CA VAL A 155 -4.78 9.17 -6.32
C VAL A 155 -3.84 8.43 -5.38
N ILE A 156 -4.12 7.15 -5.18
CA ILE A 156 -3.24 6.19 -4.48
C ILE A 156 -2.66 5.26 -5.56
N TYR A 157 -1.36 5.32 -5.78
CA TYR A 157 -0.65 4.36 -6.62
C TYR A 157 -0.19 3.18 -5.78
N CYS A 158 -0.57 1.98 -6.18
CA CYS A 158 -0.09 0.72 -5.62
C CYS A 158 0.85 0.08 -6.64
N LEU A 159 2.12 -0.03 -6.29
CA LEU A 159 3.18 -0.44 -7.21
C LEU A 159 3.84 -1.74 -6.73
N ASP A 160 4.13 -2.66 -7.64
CA ASP A 160 4.90 -3.85 -7.31
C ASP A 160 6.41 -3.53 -7.35
N SER A 161 7.03 -3.46 -6.18
CA SER A 161 8.49 -3.26 -6.05
C SER A 161 9.31 -4.51 -6.35
N HIS A 162 8.66 -5.58 -6.81
CA HIS A 162 9.22 -6.91 -7.03
C HIS A 162 9.70 -7.60 -5.74
N ALA A 163 10.43 -8.70 -5.92
CA ALA A 163 11.10 -9.45 -4.85
C ALA A 163 12.62 -9.44 -5.09
N TYR A 164 13.18 -10.60 -5.33
CA TYR A 164 14.62 -10.77 -5.57
C TYR A 164 14.98 -10.56 -7.04
N THR A 165 16.16 -9.96 -7.29
CA THR A 165 16.67 -9.86 -8.66
C THR A 165 17.24 -11.21 -9.16
N PRO A 166 16.89 -11.62 -10.39
CA PRO A 166 17.51 -12.81 -10.99
C PRO A 166 18.95 -12.55 -11.49
N ILE A 167 19.40 -11.29 -11.51
CA ILE A 167 20.69 -10.89 -12.06
C ILE A 167 21.75 -11.02 -10.97
N LYS A 168 22.69 -11.95 -11.16
CA LYS A 168 23.78 -12.17 -10.20
C LYS A 168 24.73 -10.97 -10.12
N GLY A 169 25.12 -10.61 -8.91
CA GLY A 169 26.14 -9.58 -8.66
C GLY A 169 25.62 -8.14 -8.57
N VAL A 170 24.33 -7.90 -8.81
CA VAL A 170 23.74 -6.55 -8.78
C VAL A 170 22.95 -6.24 -7.51
N GLY A 171 23.07 -7.06 -6.48
CA GLY A 171 22.36 -6.94 -5.22
C GLY A 171 21.39 -8.09 -4.96
N ARG A 172 20.52 -7.94 -3.99
CA ARG A 172 19.54 -8.96 -3.59
C ARG A 172 18.16 -8.70 -4.20
N TYR A 173 17.69 -7.46 -4.17
CA TYR A 173 16.32 -7.10 -4.52
C TYR A 173 16.20 -6.56 -5.94
N GLY A 174 15.00 -6.72 -6.51
CA GLY A 174 14.58 -6.11 -7.77
C GLY A 174 14.39 -4.60 -7.65
N TRP A 175 14.05 -3.98 -8.75
CA TRP A 175 13.81 -2.53 -8.85
C TRP A 175 12.68 -2.26 -9.83
N PHE A 176 12.09 -1.07 -9.77
CA PHE A 176 11.07 -0.65 -10.73
C PHE A 176 11.60 -0.65 -12.15
N THR A 177 10.91 -1.35 -13.03
CA THR A 177 11.28 -1.47 -14.44
C THR A 177 10.91 -0.21 -15.24
N HIS A 178 11.51 -0.07 -16.42
CA HIS A 178 11.14 1.03 -17.32
C HIS A 178 9.67 0.98 -17.75
N ASP A 179 9.10 -0.22 -17.89
CA ASP A 179 7.67 -0.38 -18.25
C ASP A 179 6.77 0.12 -17.13
N GLN A 180 7.07 -0.18 -15.87
CA GLN A 180 6.35 0.35 -14.71
C GLN A 180 6.46 1.87 -14.61
N ILE A 181 7.66 2.41 -14.83
CA ILE A 181 7.88 3.85 -14.84
C ILE A 181 7.09 4.51 -15.98
N GLY A 182 7.11 3.92 -17.17
CA GLY A 182 6.32 4.37 -18.32
C GLY A 182 4.82 4.36 -18.04
N TRP A 183 4.32 3.29 -17.41
CA TRP A 183 2.94 3.17 -16.97
C TRP A 183 2.58 4.27 -15.96
N TYR A 184 3.39 4.47 -14.91
CA TYR A 184 3.17 5.52 -13.92
C TYR A 184 3.10 6.92 -14.56
N ARG A 185 4.10 7.27 -15.39
CA ARG A 185 4.12 8.56 -16.13
C ARG A 185 2.87 8.77 -16.97
N SER A 186 2.45 7.74 -17.67
CA SER A 186 1.23 7.78 -18.51
C SER A 186 -0.02 8.04 -17.68
N LYS A 187 -0.16 7.37 -16.52
CA LYS A 187 -1.28 7.58 -15.60
C LYS A 187 -1.27 8.97 -14.98
N SER A 188 -0.12 9.41 -14.48
CA SER A 188 0.05 10.76 -13.92
C SER A 188 -0.30 11.85 -14.93
N ALA A 189 0.16 11.71 -16.18
CA ALA A 189 -0.16 12.63 -17.26
C ALA A 189 -1.67 12.68 -17.56
N ALA A 190 -2.33 11.52 -17.61
CA ALA A 190 -3.77 11.44 -17.84
C ALA A 190 -4.58 12.11 -16.72
N TYR A 191 -4.20 11.89 -15.46
CA TYR A 191 -4.84 12.56 -14.31
C TYR A 191 -4.59 14.07 -14.33
N LYS A 192 -3.38 14.50 -14.67
CA LYS A 192 -3.04 15.92 -14.83
C LYS A 192 -3.87 16.58 -15.91
N GLU A 193 -4.02 15.95 -17.08
CA GLU A 193 -4.85 16.43 -18.17
C GLU A 193 -6.33 16.56 -17.76
N ALA A 194 -6.89 15.52 -17.11
CA ALA A 194 -8.25 15.52 -16.59
C ALA A 194 -8.47 16.55 -15.44
N ASN A 195 -7.39 17.08 -14.88
CA ASN A 195 -7.38 18.10 -13.83
C ASN A 195 -6.86 19.46 -14.32
N ASP A 196 -7.22 19.83 -15.55
CA ASP A 196 -6.92 21.15 -16.12
C ASP A 196 -5.41 21.50 -16.17
N GLY A 197 -4.56 20.48 -16.35
CA GLY A 197 -3.11 20.61 -16.41
C GLY A 197 -2.42 20.73 -15.05
N VAL A 198 -3.15 20.58 -13.94
CA VAL A 198 -2.61 20.61 -12.58
C VAL A 198 -2.41 19.18 -12.08
N PRO A 199 -1.21 18.79 -11.57
CA PRO A 199 -0.99 17.46 -11.00
C PRO A 199 -1.98 17.16 -9.87
N VAL A 200 -2.60 15.98 -9.90
CA VAL A 200 -3.52 15.54 -8.84
C VAL A 200 -2.70 15.11 -7.62
N PRO A 201 -2.97 15.62 -6.39
CA PRO A 201 -2.26 15.19 -5.19
C PRO A 201 -2.32 13.66 -5.02
N SER A 202 -1.16 13.01 -4.94
CA SER A 202 -1.08 11.55 -4.97
C SER A 202 -0.12 11.00 -3.92
N LEU A 203 -0.35 9.74 -3.52
CA LEU A 203 0.56 8.95 -2.70
C LEU A 203 0.92 7.67 -3.45
N ALA A 204 2.11 7.12 -3.22
CA ALA A 204 2.52 5.82 -3.74
C ALA A 204 2.83 4.84 -2.62
N PHE A 205 2.40 3.59 -2.79
CA PHE A 205 2.59 2.49 -1.85
C PHE A 205 3.26 1.32 -2.54
N PHE A 206 4.30 0.79 -1.92
CA PHE A 206 5.04 -0.39 -2.38
C PHE A 206 5.77 -1.02 -1.20
N HIS A 207 6.37 -2.19 -1.39
CA HIS A 207 7.00 -2.92 -0.30
C HIS A 207 8.47 -2.54 -0.10
N ILE A 208 9.33 -2.83 -1.07
CA ILE A 208 10.78 -2.59 -0.96
C ILE A 208 11.08 -1.11 -1.19
N PRO A 209 11.77 -0.43 -0.27
CA PRO A 209 12.03 0.99 -0.36
C PRO A 209 12.92 1.37 -1.57
N LEU A 210 12.78 2.60 -2.03
CA LEU A 210 13.64 3.17 -3.07
C LEU A 210 15.05 3.44 -2.54
N PRO A 211 16.11 3.38 -3.37
CA PRO A 211 17.47 3.73 -2.98
C PRO A 211 17.61 5.13 -2.36
N GLU A 212 16.69 6.03 -2.68
CA GLU A 212 16.62 7.38 -2.15
C GLU A 212 16.36 7.44 -0.64
N TYR A 213 15.78 6.41 -0.02
CA TYR A 213 15.61 6.36 1.44
C TYR A 213 16.96 6.42 2.17
N ALA A 214 17.94 5.63 1.73
CA ALA A 214 19.29 5.67 2.31
C ALA A 214 19.99 6.99 2.02
N GLN A 215 19.84 7.54 0.81
CA GLN A 215 20.44 8.82 0.41
C GLN A 215 19.89 9.98 1.25
N ALA A 216 18.59 10.04 1.40
CA ALA A 216 17.91 11.07 2.17
C ALA A 216 18.25 11.00 3.65
N PHE A 217 18.34 9.80 4.22
CA PHE A 217 18.72 9.60 5.62
C PHE A 217 20.19 9.97 5.88
N ALA A 218 21.08 9.75 4.91
CA ALA A 218 22.49 10.12 5.02
C ALA A 218 22.72 11.65 4.98
N ASN A 219 21.74 12.44 4.55
CA ASN A 219 21.82 13.89 4.56
C ASN A 219 21.64 14.41 6.00
N PRO A 220 22.67 15.04 6.62
CA PRO A 220 22.60 15.53 8.00
C PRO A 220 21.59 16.67 8.21
N ALA A 221 21.12 17.31 7.13
CA ALA A 221 20.07 18.34 7.19
C ALA A 221 18.66 17.76 7.20
N SER A 222 18.49 16.47 6.94
CA SER A 222 17.17 15.83 6.96
C SER A 222 16.57 15.82 8.36
N LYS A 223 15.36 16.37 8.48
CA LYS A 223 14.56 16.21 9.70
C LYS A 223 13.83 14.88 9.64
N VAL A 224 14.14 14.00 10.58
CA VAL A 224 13.59 12.63 10.66
C VAL A 224 12.53 12.58 11.74
N PHE A 225 11.36 12.05 11.40
CA PHE A 225 10.29 11.69 12.34
C PHE A 225 10.21 10.18 12.44
N GLY A 226 10.40 9.63 13.62
CA GLY A 226 10.32 8.19 13.84
C GLY A 226 11.65 7.52 14.10
N ASN A 227 11.69 6.20 13.93
CA ASN A 227 12.83 5.37 14.27
C ASN A 227 13.50 4.81 13.01
N ARG A 228 14.82 4.79 13.02
CA ARG A 228 15.64 3.94 12.16
C ARG A 228 16.53 3.09 13.04
N LYS A 229 16.24 1.81 13.14
CA LYS A 229 16.98 0.86 13.98
C LYS A 229 17.74 -0.19 13.17
N GLU A 230 17.54 -0.19 11.86
CA GLU A 230 18.27 -1.06 10.94
C GLU A 230 18.68 -0.34 9.66
N ALA A 231 19.64 -0.92 8.94
CA ALA A 231 19.99 -0.47 7.60
C ALA A 231 18.87 -0.80 6.63
N GLY A 232 18.58 0.10 5.69
CA GLY A 232 17.54 -0.14 4.71
C GLY A 232 17.87 -1.28 3.75
N GLY A 233 16.85 -2.04 3.38
CA GLY A 233 16.88 -3.16 2.44
C GLY A 233 16.62 -2.76 0.98
N GLU A 234 17.03 -1.57 0.58
CA GLU A 234 16.78 -1.04 -0.77
C GLU A 234 17.44 -1.88 -1.86
N ALA A 235 16.87 -1.84 -3.07
CA ALA A 235 17.55 -2.33 -4.27
C ALA A 235 18.89 -1.60 -4.46
N LYS A 236 19.93 -2.33 -4.89
CA LYS A 236 21.24 -1.72 -5.19
C LYS A 236 21.26 -1.01 -6.55
N VAL A 237 20.33 -1.38 -7.43
CA VAL A 237 20.15 -0.74 -8.74
C VAL A 237 18.95 0.18 -8.68
N ASN A 238 19.15 1.44 -9.09
CA ASN A 238 18.08 2.43 -9.16
C ASN A 238 17.48 2.44 -10.57
N GLY A 239 16.20 2.11 -10.71
CA GLY A 239 15.47 2.16 -11.96
C GLY A 239 15.05 3.58 -12.38
N GLY A 240 15.15 4.56 -11.48
CA GLY A 240 14.78 5.96 -11.76
C GLY A 240 13.33 6.33 -11.42
N MET A 241 12.60 5.49 -10.67
CA MET A 241 11.20 5.79 -10.30
C MET A 241 11.08 7.12 -9.56
N PHE A 242 11.98 7.41 -8.60
CA PHE A 242 11.93 8.64 -7.81
C PHE A 242 12.03 9.90 -8.66
N VAL A 243 12.99 9.97 -9.58
CA VAL A 243 13.13 11.15 -10.47
C VAL A 243 11.90 11.34 -11.34
N ASN A 244 11.26 10.25 -11.78
CA ASN A 244 10.02 10.35 -12.54
C ASN A 244 8.84 10.85 -11.69
N MET A 245 8.78 10.51 -10.40
CA MET A 245 7.81 11.09 -9.46
C MET A 245 8.05 12.59 -9.26
N LEU A 246 9.31 13.04 -9.18
CA LEU A 246 9.65 14.48 -9.12
C LEU A 246 9.20 15.22 -10.38
N GLU A 247 9.50 14.67 -11.58
CA GLU A 247 9.13 15.31 -12.85
C GLU A 247 7.62 15.38 -13.08
N CYS A 248 6.88 14.35 -12.71
CA CYS A 248 5.41 14.32 -12.79
C CYS A 248 4.77 15.31 -11.81
N GLY A 249 5.38 15.48 -10.63
CA GLY A 249 4.97 16.47 -9.63
C GLY A 249 3.67 16.18 -8.92
N ASP A 250 3.12 14.96 -9.02
CA ASP A 250 1.87 14.55 -8.39
C ASP A 250 2.08 13.91 -7.02
N ILE A 251 3.17 13.16 -6.81
CA ILE A 251 3.46 12.45 -5.57
C ILE A 251 3.83 13.43 -4.45
N MET A 252 3.12 13.32 -3.32
CA MET A 252 3.43 14.02 -2.07
C MET A 252 4.26 13.15 -1.14
N GLY A 253 4.06 11.84 -1.18
CA GLY A 253 4.75 10.89 -0.32
C GLY A 253 4.70 9.47 -0.87
N VAL A 254 5.73 8.71 -0.53
CA VAL A 254 5.83 7.27 -0.80
C VAL A 254 5.91 6.52 0.52
N PHE A 255 5.26 5.36 0.59
CA PHE A 255 5.09 4.57 1.80
C PHE A 255 5.55 3.14 1.53
N ALA A 256 6.64 2.75 2.18
CA ALA A 256 7.26 1.43 2.04
C ALA A 256 7.03 0.56 3.29
N GLY A 257 7.33 -0.73 3.17
CA GLY A 257 7.47 -1.71 4.25
C GLY A 257 8.88 -2.28 4.31
N HIS A 258 9.00 -3.61 4.44
CA HIS A 258 10.22 -4.40 4.27
C HIS A 258 11.22 -4.34 5.43
N ASP A 259 11.52 -3.17 5.95
CA ASP A 259 12.45 -2.99 7.07
C ASP A 259 11.66 -2.89 8.36
N HIS A 260 11.64 -3.97 9.16
CA HIS A 260 10.72 -4.14 10.29
C HIS A 260 10.99 -3.18 11.46
N ASP A 261 12.23 -2.75 11.60
CA ASP A 261 12.68 -1.86 12.67
C ASP A 261 12.84 -0.40 12.22
N ASN A 262 12.32 -0.07 11.02
CA ASN A 262 12.24 1.28 10.51
C ASN A 262 10.77 1.72 10.40
N ASP A 263 10.48 2.90 10.94
CA ASP A 263 9.17 3.53 10.83
C ASP A 263 9.27 5.05 10.62
N TYR A 264 10.42 5.49 10.13
CA TYR A 264 10.68 6.91 9.98
C TYR A 264 10.01 7.52 8.74
N ALA A 265 9.88 8.84 8.80
CA ALA A 265 9.53 9.69 7.67
C ALA A 265 10.53 10.85 7.58
N LEU A 266 10.89 11.24 6.35
CA LEU A 266 11.74 12.37 6.06
C LEU A 266 11.39 12.98 4.69
N ASP A 267 11.74 14.24 4.48
CA ASP A 267 11.60 14.88 3.16
C ASP A 267 12.82 14.62 2.28
N HIS A 268 12.57 14.36 1.00
CA HIS A 268 13.61 14.31 -0.01
C HIS A 268 13.11 15.01 -1.28
N PHE A 269 13.65 16.19 -1.54
CA PHE A 269 13.28 17.02 -2.69
C PHE A 269 11.78 17.30 -2.86
N GLY A 270 11.04 17.41 -1.75
CA GLY A 270 9.60 17.70 -1.77
C GLY A 270 8.71 16.47 -1.90
N ILE A 271 9.25 15.27 -1.70
CA ILE A 271 8.51 14.02 -1.55
C ILE A 271 8.82 13.43 -0.18
N CYS A 272 7.79 13.12 0.61
CA CYS A 272 7.95 12.42 1.88
C CYS A 272 8.31 10.96 1.65
N LEU A 273 9.49 10.52 2.08
CA LEU A 273 9.88 9.12 2.13
C LEU A 273 9.49 8.56 3.49
N CYS A 274 8.56 7.61 3.52
CA CYS A 274 7.94 7.14 4.74
C CYS A 274 7.89 5.60 4.80
N TYR A 275 8.31 5.03 5.94
CA TYR A 275 8.05 3.62 6.22
C TYR A 275 6.69 3.44 6.90
N GLY A 276 6.03 2.31 6.62
CA GLY A 276 4.96 1.78 7.45
C GLY A 276 5.46 1.36 8.84
N ARG A 277 4.57 0.94 9.70
CA ARG A 277 4.90 0.27 10.96
C ARG A 277 4.68 -1.22 10.78
N PHE A 278 5.68 -2.04 11.12
CA PHE A 278 5.55 -3.49 11.21
C PHE A 278 4.23 -3.87 11.90
N SER A 279 3.41 -4.66 11.21
CA SER A 279 2.07 -5.04 11.70
C SER A 279 2.01 -6.49 12.17
N GLY A 280 3.12 -7.21 12.03
CA GLY A 280 3.24 -8.64 12.22
C GLY A 280 3.39 -9.09 13.67
N CYS A 281 4.07 -10.20 13.83
CA CYS A 281 4.27 -10.89 15.08
C CYS A 281 5.70 -11.43 15.20
N SER A 282 6.03 -12.11 16.30
CA SER A 282 7.36 -12.68 16.56
C SER A 282 7.76 -13.87 15.68
N ASN A 283 7.11 -14.07 14.54
CA ASN A 283 7.56 -15.05 13.53
C ASN A 283 8.86 -14.63 12.84
N VAL A 284 9.10 -13.34 12.78
CA VAL A 284 10.29 -12.68 12.26
C VAL A 284 10.82 -11.67 13.27
N TYR A 285 12.00 -11.11 13.04
CA TYR A 285 12.55 -10.09 13.92
C TYR A 285 11.70 -8.81 13.90
N ASN A 286 11.55 -8.17 15.04
CA ASN A 286 10.99 -6.84 15.21
C ASN A 286 11.26 -6.36 16.63
N HIS A 287 11.76 -5.13 16.79
CA HIS A 287 12.08 -4.52 18.09
C HIS A 287 11.23 -3.27 18.38
N LEU A 288 10.30 -2.94 17.48
CA LEU A 288 9.33 -1.87 17.68
C LEU A 288 7.96 -2.45 18.02
N PRO A 289 7.15 -1.80 18.88
CA PRO A 289 5.75 -2.20 19.09
C PRO A 289 5.00 -2.22 17.76
N ASN A 290 4.30 -3.32 17.45
CA ASN A 290 3.54 -3.43 16.21
C ASN A 290 2.33 -2.48 16.15
N GLY A 291 1.87 -2.19 14.94
CA GLY A 291 0.79 -1.23 14.70
C GLY A 291 0.51 -1.01 13.23
N GLY A 292 -0.03 0.15 12.90
CA GLY A 292 -0.26 0.60 11.52
C GLY A 292 0.04 2.08 11.38
N ARG A 293 0.40 2.52 10.17
CA ARG A 293 0.58 3.92 9.84
C ARG A 293 -0.72 4.50 9.31
N VAL A 294 -1.13 5.62 9.88
CA VAL A 294 -2.32 6.37 9.47
C VAL A 294 -1.89 7.57 8.65
N ILE A 295 -2.58 7.83 7.56
CA ILE A 295 -2.36 8.98 6.68
C ILE A 295 -3.71 9.65 6.44
N VAL A 296 -3.83 10.96 6.66
CA VAL A 296 -5.05 11.71 6.40
C VAL A 296 -4.77 12.77 5.35
N LEU A 297 -5.36 12.57 4.18
CA LEU A 297 -5.33 13.53 3.08
C LEU A 297 -6.33 14.66 3.31
N LYS A 298 -6.02 15.85 2.77
CA LYS A 298 -6.92 17.00 2.74
C LYS A 298 -7.26 17.37 1.30
N GLU A 299 -8.55 17.41 0.97
CA GLU A 299 -9.02 17.73 -0.38
C GLU A 299 -8.55 19.11 -0.85
N GLY A 300 -8.01 19.17 -2.05
CA GLY A 300 -7.54 20.42 -2.65
C GLY A 300 -6.20 20.93 -2.11
N GLU A 301 -5.58 20.21 -1.20
CA GLU A 301 -4.30 20.61 -0.61
C GLU A 301 -3.21 19.58 -0.93
N ARG A 302 -1.96 20.06 -1.06
CA ARG A 302 -0.77 19.20 -1.18
C ARG A 302 -0.15 18.97 0.20
N THR A 303 -0.96 18.42 1.11
CA THR A 303 -0.60 18.16 2.50
C THR A 303 -1.25 16.88 2.99
N PHE A 304 -0.64 16.25 3.97
CA PHE A 304 -1.26 15.17 4.74
C PHE A 304 -0.73 15.15 6.17
N ARG A 305 -1.55 14.62 7.09
CA ARG A 305 -1.13 14.29 8.45
C ARG A 305 -0.84 12.80 8.53
N SER A 306 0.13 12.40 9.35
CA SER A 306 0.41 10.99 9.58
C SER A 306 0.84 10.72 11.01
N TRP A 307 0.56 9.51 11.48
CA TRP A 307 0.98 8.98 12.77
C TRP A 307 1.01 7.45 12.75
N ILE A 308 1.60 6.86 13.77
CA ILE A 308 1.50 5.42 14.03
C ILE A 308 0.45 5.18 15.11
N ARG A 309 -0.46 4.23 14.86
CA ARG A 309 -1.32 3.64 15.88
C ARG A 309 -0.69 2.35 16.34
N GLN A 310 -0.33 2.25 17.62
CA GLN A 310 0.21 1.03 18.22
C GLN A 310 -0.91 0.08 18.63
N ARG A 311 -0.67 -1.22 18.51
CA ARG A 311 -1.64 -2.28 18.87
C ARG A 311 -1.86 -2.42 20.37
N GLU A 312 -0.76 -2.46 21.15
CA GLU A 312 -0.79 -2.93 22.54
C GLU A 312 -1.49 -1.96 23.47
N ASP A 313 -1.08 -0.74 23.47
CA ASP A 313 -1.57 0.35 24.34
C ASP A 313 -2.50 1.34 23.64
N ASN A 314 -2.78 1.09 22.35
CA ASN A 314 -3.57 1.99 21.51
C ASN A 314 -2.98 3.42 21.40
N ALA A 315 -1.69 3.57 21.63
CA ALA A 315 -1.03 4.87 21.60
C ALA A 315 -0.94 5.43 20.18
N VAL A 316 -1.01 6.75 20.09
CA VAL A 316 -0.64 7.54 18.91
C VAL A 316 0.77 8.04 19.10
N VAL A 317 1.68 7.62 18.22
CA VAL A 317 3.09 8.05 18.30
C VAL A 317 3.53 8.66 16.98
N GLN A 318 4.57 9.50 17.01
CA GLN A 318 5.23 10.12 15.85
C GLN A 318 4.26 10.90 14.94
N PRO A 319 3.37 11.75 15.47
CA PRO A 319 2.52 12.58 14.62
C PRO A 319 3.32 13.62 13.87
N PHE A 320 2.97 13.85 12.60
CA PHE A 320 3.51 14.95 11.81
C PHE A 320 2.51 15.42 10.75
N THR A 321 2.73 16.62 10.25
CA THR A 321 2.04 17.19 9.07
C THR A 321 3.07 17.44 7.96
N TYR A 322 2.87 16.83 6.81
CA TYR A 322 3.72 17.05 5.64
C TYR A 322 3.09 18.11 4.72
N PRO A 323 3.84 19.06 4.17
CA PRO A 323 5.29 19.29 4.38
C PRO A 323 5.60 20.19 5.58
N THR A 324 4.60 20.73 6.29
CA THR A 324 4.77 21.81 7.27
C THR A 324 5.82 21.52 8.33
N ASP A 325 5.84 20.31 8.88
CA ASP A 325 6.79 19.94 9.94
C ASP A 325 8.19 19.64 9.40
N PHE A 326 8.32 19.47 8.08
CA PHE A 326 9.58 19.14 7.39
C PHE A 326 10.26 20.35 6.75
N VAL A 327 9.59 21.49 6.66
CA VAL A 327 10.14 22.70 6.02
C VAL A 327 11.46 23.06 6.66
N PHE A 328 12.53 23.02 5.87
CA PHE A 328 13.85 23.46 6.26
C PHE A 328 13.80 24.92 6.71
N THR A 329 14.22 25.19 7.92
CA THR A 329 14.51 26.55 8.36
C THR A 329 15.43 27.19 7.32
N LYS A 330 15.06 28.37 6.84
CA LYS A 330 15.71 29.18 5.81
C LYS A 330 17.24 29.01 5.80
N GLY A 331 17.80 28.52 4.69
CA GLY A 331 19.25 28.45 4.52
C GLY A 331 19.77 27.64 3.35
N VAL A 332 18.97 26.80 2.71
CA VAL A 332 19.40 26.08 1.50
C VAL A 332 18.61 26.61 0.31
N ASN A 333 19.13 27.67 -0.30
CA ASN A 333 18.68 28.09 -1.62
C ASN A 333 19.25 27.10 -2.66
N TYR A 334 18.44 26.17 -3.12
CA TYR A 334 18.67 25.49 -4.38
C TYR A 334 18.26 26.45 -5.51
N ASN A 335 19.06 27.51 -5.73
CA ASN A 335 18.96 28.31 -6.93
C ASN A 335 19.69 27.58 -8.06
N HIS A 336 18.93 26.97 -8.95
CA HIS A 336 19.36 26.65 -10.31
C HIS A 336 18.57 27.49 -11.29
#